data_44fe4d478fb68016bf124dae6818d649
#
_entry.id   44fe4d478fb68016bf124dae6818d649
#
_cell.length_a   1.000
_cell.length_b   1.000
_cell.length_c   1.000
_cell.angle_alpha   90.00
_cell.angle_beta   90.00
_cell.angle_gamma   90.00
#
_symmetry.space_group_name_H-M   'P 1'
#
loop_
_entity.id
_entity.type
_entity.pdbx_description
1 polymer ?
#
loop_
_entity_poly.entity_id
_entity_poly.type
_entity_poly.pdbx_seq_one_letter_code
_entity_poly.pdbx_strand_id
1 'polypeptide(L)'
;MWPNKQVNLFHHNDADGLSSGAILHEALKVKGFSVNGLCLERLYPQLLEKICKDHGKILVFADFGGRNGPLMSRLNQGKNLVLILDHHPARVAEDPRVHNLDPSLYGISGDWDISASTLCALFANHLNEGSLSSVHYAVIGAVGDKCFVNGRLTGYNRKAALQAKESHQLRIKEAKEHESYECRIGQKRIDCTRLAFLLDCLGGVGYFQNGPDKALHALLHHDMESLIDSAEYFERMRSTIFNRMERHLRSRGWTETGHIQWLHVGDGFHPMGVKSVGLFCEQWSVKDWKNSTLYLACFQNVPDFIPGFGELELDSVKVSLRVPKSCHSKLRAGKLPGIDEFLPHAAEKIGGCADACHKTKAAATLPKGSELDFIVELEKQLKKALLSFQ
;
A
#
# COMPACT_ATOMS: atom_id res chain seq x y z
N MET A 1 32.47 -1.77 -9.40
CA MET A 1 32.10 -1.70 -7.97
C MET A 1 31.62 -0.28 -7.69
N TRP A 2 30.42 -0.08 -7.13
CA TRP A 2 29.94 1.26 -6.77
C TRP A 2 30.77 1.77 -5.61
N PRO A 3 31.41 2.94 -5.72
CA PRO A 3 32.34 3.43 -4.68
C PRO A 3 31.58 3.88 -3.40
N ASN A 4 30.29 4.14 -3.51
CA ASN A 4 29.48 4.66 -2.41
C ASN A 4 28.73 3.50 -1.72
N LYS A 5 28.97 3.32 -0.42
CA LYS A 5 28.23 2.36 0.43
C LYS A 5 26.97 2.96 1.06
N GLN A 6 26.48 4.09 0.56
CA GLN A 6 25.25 4.71 1.05
C GLN A 6 24.08 4.29 0.17
N VAL A 7 23.03 3.75 0.78
CA VAL A 7 21.78 3.34 0.15
C VAL A 7 20.65 4.26 0.59
N ASN A 8 19.89 4.81 -0.35
CA ASN A 8 18.60 5.41 -0.09
C ASN A 8 17.54 4.32 -0.28
N LEU A 9 16.93 3.90 0.82
CA LEU A 9 15.88 2.89 0.86
C LEU A 9 14.51 3.57 0.98
N PHE A 10 13.72 3.48 -0.06
CA PHE A 10 12.32 3.94 -0.09
C PHE A 10 11.42 2.73 0.12
N HIS A 11 10.49 2.80 1.04
CA HIS A 11 9.52 1.73 1.28
C HIS A 11 8.11 2.28 1.45
N HIS A 12 7.12 1.45 1.15
CA HIS A 12 5.73 1.82 1.28
C HIS A 12 5.30 1.96 2.75
N ASN A 13 4.16 2.58 2.97
CA ASN A 13 3.69 2.96 4.30
C ASN A 13 2.64 2.03 4.92
N ASP A 14 2.44 0.82 4.40
CA ASP A 14 1.61 -0.22 5.02
C ASP A 14 2.45 -1.31 5.69
N ALA A 15 1.77 -2.33 6.18
CA ALA A 15 2.42 -3.41 6.90
C ALA A 15 3.46 -4.16 6.05
N ASP A 16 3.19 -4.36 4.75
CA ASP A 16 4.13 -5.03 3.84
C ASP A 16 5.34 -4.14 3.55
N GLY A 17 5.11 -2.85 3.25
CA GLY A 17 6.18 -1.90 3.00
C GLY A 17 7.05 -1.61 4.23
N LEU A 18 6.46 -1.48 5.42
CA LEU A 18 7.20 -1.29 6.68
C LEU A 18 8.01 -2.53 7.06
N SER A 19 7.45 -3.73 6.85
CA SER A 19 8.17 -5.00 7.06
C SER A 19 9.32 -5.14 6.05
N SER A 20 9.10 -4.80 4.77
CA SER A 20 10.11 -4.76 3.71
C SER A 20 11.24 -3.81 4.06
N GLY A 21 10.90 -2.60 4.53
CA GLY A 21 11.85 -1.59 4.99
C GLY A 21 12.73 -2.10 6.12
N ALA A 22 12.15 -2.74 7.13
CA ALA A 22 12.89 -3.31 8.27
C ALA A 22 13.85 -4.44 7.83
N ILE A 23 13.38 -5.37 7.01
CA ILE A 23 14.18 -6.48 6.47
C ILE A 23 15.40 -5.96 5.69
N LEU A 24 15.16 -5.05 4.74
CA LEU A 24 16.23 -4.52 3.89
C LEU A 24 17.20 -3.63 4.67
N HIS A 25 16.71 -2.83 5.61
CA HIS A 25 17.54 -2.00 6.46
C HIS A 25 18.53 -2.85 7.27
N GLU A 26 18.07 -3.93 7.92
CA GLU A 26 18.90 -4.88 8.65
C GLU A 26 19.92 -5.55 7.72
N ALA A 27 19.45 -6.12 6.61
CA ALA A 27 20.29 -6.87 5.68
C ALA A 27 21.40 -6.03 5.05
N LEU A 28 21.10 -4.80 4.66
CA LEU A 28 22.06 -3.87 4.08
C LEU A 28 23.09 -3.41 5.11
N LYS A 29 22.66 -3.15 6.35
CA LYS A 29 23.60 -2.81 7.45
C LYS A 29 24.56 -3.94 7.77
N VAL A 30 24.11 -5.19 7.80
CA VAL A 30 24.98 -6.36 7.98
C VAL A 30 26.06 -6.44 6.91
N LYS A 31 25.74 -6.07 5.66
CA LYS A 31 26.71 -5.98 4.54
C LYS A 31 27.58 -4.72 4.57
N GLY A 32 27.46 -3.88 5.59
CA GLY A 32 28.29 -2.69 5.77
C GLY A 32 27.86 -1.48 4.95
N PHE A 33 26.60 -1.44 4.50
CA PHE A 33 26.01 -0.23 3.89
C PHE A 33 25.48 0.72 4.96
N SER A 34 25.61 2.02 4.71
CA SER A 34 24.86 3.05 5.43
C SER A 34 23.49 3.19 4.75
N VAL A 35 22.41 3.05 5.52
CA VAL A 35 21.04 3.06 4.99
C VAL A 35 20.32 4.31 5.46
N ASN A 36 19.86 5.11 4.48
CA ASN A 36 18.93 6.21 4.70
C ASN A 36 17.53 5.72 4.29
N GLY A 37 16.70 5.33 5.28
CA GLY A 37 15.35 4.84 5.06
C GLY A 37 14.35 5.99 5.02
N LEU A 38 13.47 5.99 4.02
CA LEU A 38 12.38 6.96 3.85
C LEU A 38 11.09 6.23 3.48
N CYS A 39 10.06 6.45 4.27
CA CYS A 39 8.73 5.90 4.00
C CYS A 39 7.92 6.83 3.10
N LEU A 40 7.28 6.28 2.07
CA LEU A 40 6.47 7.03 1.12
C LEU A 40 5.10 6.38 0.95
N GLU A 41 4.05 7.21 0.87
CA GLU A 41 2.70 6.70 0.54
C GLU A 41 2.56 6.33 -0.94
N ARG A 42 3.32 7.00 -1.82
CA ARG A 42 3.23 6.84 -3.26
C ARG A 42 4.43 7.44 -3.98
N LEU A 43 4.71 6.93 -5.17
CA LEU A 43 5.70 7.48 -6.10
C LEU A 43 5.01 8.39 -7.14
N TYR A 44 5.00 9.69 -6.86
CA TYR A 44 4.56 10.70 -7.82
C TYR A 44 5.65 10.95 -8.85
N PRO A 45 5.32 11.29 -10.13
CA PRO A 45 6.32 11.61 -11.14
C PRO A 45 7.30 12.70 -10.69
N GLN A 46 6.81 13.79 -10.09
CA GLN A 46 7.62 14.89 -9.56
C GLN A 46 8.59 14.44 -8.46
N LEU A 47 8.14 13.50 -7.61
CA LEU A 47 8.99 12.90 -6.58
C LEU A 47 10.08 12.04 -7.19
N LEU A 48 9.76 11.20 -8.18
CA LEU A 48 10.74 10.39 -8.90
C LEU A 48 11.77 11.23 -9.64
N GLU A 49 11.37 12.35 -10.25
CA GLU A 49 12.29 13.32 -10.85
C GLU A 49 13.28 13.83 -9.80
N LYS A 50 12.80 14.20 -8.62
CA LYS A 50 13.66 14.67 -7.52
C LYS A 50 14.61 13.59 -7.02
N ILE A 51 14.13 12.34 -6.85
CA ILE A 51 14.93 11.19 -6.41
C ILE A 51 16.02 10.83 -7.43
N CYS A 52 15.69 10.82 -8.73
CA CYS A 52 16.61 10.43 -9.81
C CYS A 52 17.53 11.56 -10.28
N LYS A 53 17.41 12.77 -9.74
CA LYS A 53 18.18 13.94 -10.16
C LYS A 53 19.68 13.77 -9.94
N ASP A 54 20.06 13.23 -8.80
CA ASP A 54 21.47 13.01 -8.41
C ASP A 54 22.13 11.89 -9.21
N HIS A 55 23.45 11.78 -9.10
CA HIS A 55 24.26 10.75 -9.76
C HIS A 55 25.01 9.89 -8.74
N GLY A 56 25.30 8.64 -9.11
CA GLY A 56 26.14 7.74 -8.33
C GLY A 56 25.50 7.23 -7.04
N LYS A 57 24.16 7.31 -6.92
CA LYS A 57 23.40 6.81 -5.78
C LYS A 57 23.00 5.35 -5.97
N ILE A 58 22.77 4.67 -4.86
CA ILE A 58 22.09 3.38 -4.80
C ILE A 58 20.69 3.67 -4.27
N LEU A 59 19.67 3.44 -5.09
CA LEU A 59 18.26 3.68 -4.80
C LEU A 59 17.54 2.33 -4.73
N VAL A 60 16.92 2.03 -3.60
CA VAL A 60 16.16 0.79 -3.39
C VAL A 60 14.71 1.15 -3.12
N PHE A 61 13.81 0.56 -3.87
CA PHE A 61 12.36 0.73 -3.73
C PHE A 61 11.74 -0.59 -3.29
N ALA A 62 10.99 -0.58 -2.19
CA ALA A 62 10.39 -1.77 -1.60
C ALA A 62 8.89 -1.60 -1.45
N ASP A 63 8.13 -2.56 -1.98
CA ASP A 63 6.67 -2.63 -1.97
C ASP A 63 5.99 -1.53 -2.82
N PHE A 64 6.71 -0.99 -3.77
CA PHE A 64 6.22 -0.13 -4.84
C PHE A 64 7.29 0.10 -5.90
N GLY A 65 6.89 0.56 -7.07
CA GLY A 65 7.82 0.96 -8.14
C GLY A 65 7.81 0.03 -9.34
N GLY A 66 7.34 -1.20 -9.23
CA GLY A 66 7.33 -2.16 -10.32
C GLY A 66 6.65 -1.63 -11.59
N ARG A 67 5.52 -0.95 -11.45
CA ARG A 67 4.81 -0.29 -12.55
C ARG A 67 5.56 0.93 -13.10
N ASN A 68 6.41 1.57 -12.29
CA ASN A 68 7.16 2.77 -12.64
C ASN A 68 8.48 2.49 -13.37
N GLY A 69 8.84 1.23 -13.64
CA GLY A 69 10.07 0.84 -14.33
C GLY A 69 10.40 1.67 -15.57
N PRO A 70 9.48 1.86 -16.54
CA PRO A 70 9.72 2.72 -17.70
C PRO A 70 9.95 4.19 -17.36
N LEU A 71 9.23 4.75 -16.39
CA LEU A 71 9.42 6.14 -15.96
C LEU A 71 10.78 6.30 -15.26
N MET A 72 11.10 5.39 -14.34
CA MET A 72 12.40 5.38 -13.66
C MET A 72 13.56 5.26 -14.66
N SER A 73 13.41 4.42 -15.69
CA SER A 73 14.41 4.29 -16.76
C SER A 73 14.66 5.62 -17.49
N ARG A 74 13.57 6.31 -17.87
CA ARG A 74 13.67 7.62 -18.55
C ARG A 74 14.30 8.71 -17.67
N LEU A 75 14.03 8.69 -16.36
CA LEU A 75 14.56 9.68 -15.42
C LEU A 75 16.02 9.36 -15.00
N ASN A 76 16.31 8.07 -14.82
CA ASN A 76 17.62 7.62 -14.35
C ASN A 76 18.71 7.74 -15.40
N GLN A 77 18.48 7.30 -16.63
CA GLN A 77 19.45 7.37 -17.74
C GLN A 77 20.86 6.90 -17.35
N GLY A 78 20.96 5.79 -16.65
CA GLY A 78 22.23 5.24 -16.19
C GLY A 78 22.92 6.00 -15.05
N LYS A 79 22.31 7.03 -14.46
CA LYS A 79 22.94 7.86 -13.42
C LYS A 79 23.13 7.13 -12.09
N ASN A 80 22.14 6.32 -11.69
CA ASN A 80 22.10 5.65 -10.40
C ASN A 80 21.91 4.14 -10.58
N LEU A 81 22.29 3.37 -9.57
CA LEU A 81 21.88 1.97 -9.46
C LEU A 81 20.52 1.93 -8.77
N VAL A 82 19.50 1.45 -9.48
CA VAL A 82 18.12 1.36 -8.97
C VAL A 82 17.74 -0.11 -8.83
N LEU A 83 17.24 -0.47 -7.65
CA LEU A 83 16.68 -1.78 -7.36
C LEU A 83 15.22 -1.62 -6.95
N ILE A 84 14.32 -2.36 -7.59
CA ILE A 84 12.88 -2.39 -7.29
C ILE A 84 12.52 -3.79 -6.80
N LEU A 85 11.98 -3.87 -5.59
CA LEU A 85 11.50 -5.08 -4.93
C LEU A 85 10.01 -4.88 -4.63
N ASP A 86 9.17 -5.17 -5.61
CA ASP A 86 7.73 -4.95 -5.58
C ASP A 86 7.01 -6.25 -5.97
N HIS A 87 5.72 -6.36 -5.74
CA HIS A 87 4.90 -7.53 -6.08
C HIS A 87 3.61 -7.18 -6.84
N HIS A 88 3.39 -5.89 -7.07
CA HIS A 88 2.26 -5.40 -7.86
C HIS A 88 2.52 -5.58 -9.35
N PRO A 89 1.47 -5.58 -10.24
CA PRO A 89 1.68 -5.72 -11.67
C PRO A 89 2.72 -4.75 -12.22
N ALA A 90 3.84 -5.27 -12.71
CA ALA A 90 5.01 -4.52 -13.08
C ALA A 90 5.13 -4.25 -14.58
N ARG A 91 6.02 -3.31 -14.94
CA ARG A 91 6.46 -3.04 -16.30
C ARG A 91 7.97 -3.14 -16.39
N VAL A 92 8.46 -3.69 -17.49
CA VAL A 92 9.90 -3.85 -17.73
C VAL A 92 10.60 -2.49 -17.74
N ALA A 93 11.74 -2.41 -17.06
CA ALA A 93 12.64 -1.26 -17.12
C ALA A 93 13.59 -1.40 -18.31
N GLU A 94 13.87 -0.30 -18.99
CA GLU A 94 14.74 -0.28 -20.21
C GLU A 94 16.18 0.14 -19.88
N ASP A 95 16.39 0.93 -18.82
CA ASP A 95 17.73 1.32 -18.35
C ASP A 95 18.42 0.11 -17.71
N PRO A 96 19.62 -0.29 -18.17
CA PRO A 96 20.36 -1.44 -17.63
C PRO A 96 20.78 -1.30 -16.17
N ARG A 97 20.68 -0.10 -15.60
CA ARG A 97 20.94 0.17 -14.17
C ARG A 97 19.66 0.23 -13.32
N VAL A 98 18.49 -0.02 -13.91
CA VAL A 98 17.22 -0.14 -13.21
C VAL A 98 16.82 -1.62 -13.19
N HIS A 99 17.06 -2.27 -12.07
CA HIS A 99 16.76 -3.68 -11.86
C HIS A 99 15.38 -3.83 -11.21
N ASN A 100 14.39 -4.21 -12.02
CA ASN A 100 13.06 -4.51 -11.54
C ASN A 100 12.93 -6.01 -11.27
N LEU A 101 12.92 -6.41 -10.00
CA LEU A 101 12.85 -7.80 -9.55
C LEU A 101 11.41 -8.23 -9.20
N ASP A 102 10.43 -7.53 -9.73
CA ASP A 102 9.03 -7.85 -9.48
C ASP A 102 8.67 -9.25 -10.00
N PRO A 103 8.09 -10.12 -9.15
CA PRO A 103 7.75 -11.50 -9.51
C PRO A 103 6.72 -11.63 -10.63
N SER A 104 5.87 -10.61 -10.82
CA SER A 104 4.86 -10.62 -11.90
C SER A 104 5.49 -10.65 -13.29
N LEU A 105 6.71 -10.12 -13.45
CA LEU A 105 7.48 -10.20 -14.69
C LEU A 105 7.93 -11.64 -15.03
N TYR A 106 7.86 -12.53 -14.07
CA TYR A 106 8.25 -13.95 -14.17
C TYR A 106 7.05 -14.90 -14.02
N GLY A 107 5.83 -14.37 -14.07
CA GLY A 107 4.60 -15.18 -13.98
C GLY A 107 4.25 -15.67 -12.57
N ILE A 108 4.84 -15.09 -11.53
CA ILE A 108 4.53 -15.39 -10.12
C ILE A 108 3.51 -14.37 -9.62
N SER A 109 2.46 -14.85 -8.96
CA SER A 109 1.39 -13.99 -8.46
C SER A 109 1.80 -13.22 -7.20
N GLY A 110 1.77 -11.89 -7.28
CA GLY A 110 1.93 -11.01 -6.13
C GLY A 110 0.73 -11.05 -5.17
N ASP A 111 -0.48 -11.37 -5.66
CA ASP A 111 -1.69 -11.42 -4.82
C ASP A 111 -1.70 -12.62 -3.84
N TRP A 112 -1.03 -13.75 -4.21
CA TRP A 112 -1.15 -15.00 -3.47
C TRP A 112 0.17 -15.62 -3.06
N ASP A 113 1.16 -15.62 -3.97
CA ASP A 113 2.35 -16.46 -3.80
C ASP A 113 3.49 -15.74 -3.10
N ILE A 114 3.61 -14.42 -3.27
CA ILE A 114 4.73 -13.65 -2.75
C ILE A 114 4.33 -12.20 -2.49
N SER A 115 4.50 -11.71 -1.28
CA SER A 115 4.40 -10.29 -0.92
C SER A 115 5.74 -9.59 -1.11
N ALA A 116 5.77 -8.25 -1.08
CA ALA A 116 7.03 -7.51 -1.20
C ALA A 116 7.98 -7.82 -0.04
N SER A 117 7.49 -7.95 1.20
CA SER A 117 8.32 -8.33 2.34
C SER A 117 8.90 -9.74 2.21
N THR A 118 8.15 -10.68 1.62
CA THR A 118 8.68 -12.01 1.30
C THR A 118 9.77 -11.95 0.24
N LEU A 119 9.59 -11.14 -0.81
CA LEU A 119 10.61 -10.91 -1.83
C LEU A 119 11.86 -10.26 -1.22
N CYS A 120 11.67 -9.24 -0.38
CA CYS A 120 12.75 -8.58 0.35
C CYS A 120 13.51 -9.55 1.28
N ALA A 121 12.81 -10.49 1.94
CA ALA A 121 13.44 -11.52 2.76
C ALA A 121 14.26 -12.50 1.92
N LEU A 122 13.77 -12.92 0.76
CA LEU A 122 14.53 -13.77 -0.16
C LEU A 122 15.78 -13.06 -0.67
N PHE A 123 15.66 -11.79 -1.08
CA PHE A 123 16.80 -10.97 -1.50
C PHE A 123 17.81 -10.81 -0.36
N ALA A 124 17.36 -10.44 0.83
CA ALA A 124 18.20 -10.26 2.01
C ALA A 124 18.92 -11.53 2.44
N ASN A 125 18.23 -12.68 2.37
CA ASN A 125 18.78 -13.99 2.66
C ASN A 125 19.90 -14.35 1.66
N HIS A 126 19.67 -14.06 0.38
CA HIS A 126 20.67 -14.29 -0.67
C HIS A 126 21.88 -13.33 -0.50
N LEU A 127 21.62 -12.08 -0.17
CA LEU A 127 22.67 -11.08 0.09
C LEU A 127 23.55 -11.47 1.28
N ASN A 128 22.99 -12.08 2.34
CA ASN A 128 23.67 -12.41 3.59
C ASN A 128 23.98 -13.93 3.75
N GLU A 129 23.98 -14.68 2.65
CA GLU A 129 24.41 -16.10 2.62
C GLU A 129 23.63 -16.98 3.60
N GLY A 130 22.32 -16.73 3.76
CA GLY A 130 21.43 -17.53 4.57
C GLY A 130 21.33 -17.14 6.06
N SER A 131 21.97 -16.03 6.48
CA SER A 131 22.04 -15.63 7.90
C SER A 131 21.01 -14.55 8.30
N LEU A 132 19.83 -14.51 7.66
CA LEU A 132 18.80 -13.51 7.99
C LEU A 132 18.01 -13.88 9.25
N SER A 133 18.00 -12.98 10.24
CA SER A 133 17.24 -13.15 11.49
C SER A 133 15.78 -12.70 11.40
N SER A 134 15.42 -11.87 10.42
CA SER A 134 14.13 -11.16 10.32
C SER A 134 13.12 -11.77 9.35
N VAL A 135 13.27 -13.06 8.98
CA VAL A 135 12.34 -13.73 8.03
C VAL A 135 10.87 -13.72 8.50
N HIS A 136 10.63 -13.65 9.79
CA HIS A 136 9.26 -13.56 10.34
C HIS A 136 8.55 -12.24 9.99
N TYR A 137 9.29 -11.18 9.68
CA TYR A 137 8.69 -9.91 9.19
C TYR A 137 8.04 -10.10 7.80
N ALA A 138 8.55 -11.01 6.98
CA ALA A 138 7.90 -11.37 5.72
C ALA A 138 6.47 -11.87 5.91
N VAL A 139 6.23 -12.62 6.99
CA VAL A 139 4.90 -13.15 7.31
C VAL A 139 3.94 -12.04 7.75
N ILE A 140 4.45 -11.01 8.43
CA ILE A 140 3.63 -9.85 8.85
C ILE A 140 3.12 -9.12 7.63
N GLY A 141 3.99 -8.84 6.65
CA GLY A 141 3.60 -8.18 5.40
C GLY A 141 2.61 -9.00 4.59
N ALA A 142 2.90 -10.29 4.35
CA ALA A 142 2.01 -11.19 3.63
C ALA A 142 0.61 -11.33 4.27
N VAL A 143 0.52 -11.26 5.61
CA VAL A 143 -0.75 -11.24 6.35
C VAL A 143 -1.44 -9.88 6.20
N GLY A 144 -0.70 -8.78 6.21
CA GLY A 144 -1.22 -7.42 5.98
C GLY A 144 -1.88 -7.29 4.62
N ASP A 145 -1.23 -7.80 3.59
CA ASP A 145 -1.72 -7.82 2.21
C ASP A 145 -2.79 -8.88 1.94
N LYS A 146 -3.10 -9.69 2.95
CA LYS A 146 -4.11 -10.76 2.84
C LYS A 146 -3.80 -11.79 1.75
N CYS A 147 -2.54 -12.14 1.56
CA CYS A 147 -2.07 -13.14 0.61
C CYS A 147 -2.52 -14.57 0.98
N PHE A 148 -3.82 -14.76 1.15
CA PHE A 148 -4.40 -16.03 1.59
C PHE A 148 -5.15 -16.74 0.46
N VAL A 149 -4.91 -18.05 0.32
CA VAL A 149 -5.74 -18.96 -0.45
C VAL A 149 -6.37 -19.96 0.50
N ASN A 150 -7.69 -20.06 0.53
CA ASN A 150 -8.43 -20.92 1.47
C ASN A 150 -7.99 -20.74 2.94
N GLY A 151 -7.80 -19.49 3.36
CA GLY A 151 -7.43 -19.13 4.72
C GLY A 151 -5.98 -19.44 5.12
N ARG A 152 -5.09 -19.72 4.17
CA ARG A 152 -3.68 -20.08 4.41
C ARG A 152 -2.75 -19.29 3.49
N LEU A 153 -1.54 -18.98 3.96
CA LEU A 153 -0.48 -18.47 3.10
C LEU A 153 -0.02 -19.56 2.12
N THR A 154 0.28 -19.17 0.88
CA THR A 154 0.72 -20.08 -0.20
C THR A 154 2.07 -19.64 -0.79
N GLY A 155 2.59 -20.40 -1.74
CA GLY A 155 3.78 -20.07 -2.50
C GLY A 155 5.01 -19.76 -1.64
N TYR A 156 5.69 -18.68 -1.95
CA TYR A 156 6.86 -18.21 -1.22
C TYR A 156 6.51 -17.64 0.17
N ASN A 157 5.32 -17.06 0.33
CA ASN A 157 4.82 -16.61 1.62
C ASN A 157 4.71 -17.80 2.61
N ARG A 158 4.26 -18.97 2.13
CA ARG A 158 4.21 -20.19 2.93
C ARG A 158 5.60 -20.67 3.30
N LYS A 159 6.55 -20.63 2.36
CA LYS A 159 7.95 -21.04 2.62
C LYS A 159 8.58 -20.16 3.71
N ALA A 160 8.38 -18.85 3.64
CA ALA A 160 8.85 -17.91 4.66
C ALA A 160 8.22 -18.21 6.04
N ALA A 161 6.91 -18.50 6.09
CA ALA A 161 6.23 -18.85 7.33
C ALA A 161 6.77 -20.16 7.95
N LEU A 162 7.05 -21.18 7.15
CA LEU A 162 7.65 -22.43 7.63
C LEU A 162 9.07 -22.22 8.13
N GLN A 163 9.90 -21.45 7.43
CA GLN A 163 11.26 -21.11 7.86
C GLN A 163 11.25 -20.33 9.18
N ALA A 164 10.33 -19.34 9.32
CA ALA A 164 10.17 -18.60 10.55
C ALA A 164 9.65 -19.47 11.72
N LYS A 165 8.85 -20.50 11.42
CA LYS A 165 8.42 -21.51 12.42
C LYS A 165 9.57 -22.37 12.88
N GLU A 166 10.40 -22.85 11.96
CA GLU A 166 11.60 -23.67 12.26
C GLU A 166 12.61 -22.92 13.13
N SER A 167 12.79 -21.62 12.89
CA SER A 167 13.64 -20.74 13.71
C SER A 167 12.98 -20.25 15.01
N HIS A 168 11.81 -20.79 15.39
CA HIS A 168 11.04 -20.41 16.58
C HIS A 168 10.58 -18.95 16.66
N GLN A 169 10.65 -18.21 15.55
CA GLN A 169 10.20 -16.81 15.45
C GLN A 169 8.69 -16.71 15.16
N LEU A 170 8.10 -17.76 14.62
CA LEU A 170 6.68 -17.81 14.27
C LEU A 170 6.00 -19.03 14.90
N ARG A 171 4.74 -18.88 15.29
CA ARG A 171 3.81 -19.98 15.55
C ARG A 171 2.69 -19.95 14.52
N ILE A 172 2.38 -21.12 13.94
CA ILE A 172 1.23 -21.31 13.06
C ILE A 172 0.20 -22.10 13.85
N LYS A 173 -0.98 -21.54 14.01
CA LYS A 173 -2.13 -22.18 14.66
C LYS A 173 -3.13 -22.58 13.58
N GLU A 174 -3.40 -23.88 13.49
CA GLU A 174 -4.34 -24.43 12.52
C GLU A 174 -5.74 -24.48 13.09
N ALA A 175 -6.72 -23.98 12.34
CA ALA A 175 -8.15 -24.16 12.54
C ALA A 175 -8.74 -24.86 11.31
N LYS A 176 -10.03 -25.29 11.39
CA LYS A 176 -10.65 -26.08 10.31
C LYS A 176 -10.61 -25.38 8.94
N GLU A 177 -10.83 -24.07 8.89
CA GLU A 177 -11.00 -23.29 7.65
C GLU A 177 -9.88 -22.26 7.43
N HIS A 178 -9.06 -21.97 8.43
CA HIS A 178 -8.03 -20.95 8.34
C HIS A 178 -6.85 -21.22 9.27
N GLU A 179 -5.75 -20.58 9.00
CA GLU A 179 -4.58 -20.52 9.89
C GLU A 179 -4.45 -19.12 10.48
N SER A 180 -3.92 -19.02 11.68
CA SER A 180 -3.44 -17.77 12.25
C SER A 180 -1.95 -17.87 12.56
N TYR A 181 -1.30 -16.71 12.52
CA TYR A 181 0.15 -16.58 12.60
C TYR A 181 0.50 -15.67 13.77
N GLU A 182 1.33 -16.16 14.69
CA GLU A 182 1.84 -15.36 15.80
C GLU A 182 3.36 -15.20 15.65
N CYS A 183 3.83 -13.98 15.43
CA CYS A 183 5.25 -13.69 15.38
C CYS A 183 5.82 -13.34 16.77
N ARG A 184 7.12 -13.56 16.93
CA ARG A 184 7.89 -13.16 18.09
C ARG A 184 8.69 -11.89 17.77
N ILE A 185 8.44 -10.82 18.51
CA ILE A 185 9.21 -9.58 18.44
C ILE A 185 9.86 -9.37 19.81
N GLY A 186 11.18 -9.51 19.88
CA GLY A 186 11.89 -9.53 21.15
C GLY A 186 11.40 -10.67 22.05
N GLN A 187 10.87 -10.36 23.23
CA GLN A 187 10.33 -11.33 24.18
C GLN A 187 8.81 -11.52 24.07
N LYS A 188 8.11 -10.67 23.32
CA LYS A 188 6.65 -10.70 23.18
C LYS A 188 6.23 -11.51 21.94
N ARG A 189 5.05 -12.15 22.01
CA ARG A 189 4.36 -12.74 20.87
C ARG A 189 3.12 -11.94 20.57
N ILE A 190 2.87 -11.73 19.29
CA ILE A 190 1.72 -10.98 18.81
C ILE A 190 1.15 -11.66 17.57
N ASP A 191 -0.18 -11.65 17.45
CA ASP A 191 -0.86 -12.09 16.23
C ASP A 191 -0.46 -11.19 15.04
N CYS A 192 -0.10 -11.80 13.91
CA CYS A 192 0.39 -11.08 12.73
C CYS A 192 -0.69 -10.16 12.13
N THR A 193 -1.98 -10.54 12.22
CA THR A 193 -3.09 -9.67 11.75
C THR A 193 -3.19 -8.41 12.62
N ARG A 194 -3.05 -8.58 13.94
CA ARG A 194 -3.04 -7.43 14.86
C ARG A 194 -1.83 -6.54 14.62
N LEU A 195 -0.64 -7.13 14.44
CA LEU A 195 0.58 -6.35 14.18
C LEU A 195 0.51 -5.62 12.84
N ALA A 196 0.05 -6.27 11.78
CA ALA A 196 -0.15 -5.63 10.48
C ALA A 196 -1.12 -4.43 10.60
N PHE A 197 -2.22 -4.60 11.33
CA PHE A 197 -3.15 -3.48 11.59
C PHE A 197 -2.48 -2.31 12.33
N LEU A 198 -1.62 -2.58 13.33
CA LEU A 198 -0.89 -1.54 14.06
C LEU A 198 0.10 -0.81 13.14
N LEU A 199 0.80 -1.56 12.27
CA LEU A 199 1.72 -0.99 11.29
C LEU A 199 0.98 -0.12 10.26
N ASP A 200 -0.16 -0.59 9.75
CA ASP A 200 -1.02 0.20 8.84
C ASP A 200 -1.51 1.49 9.50
N CYS A 201 -1.83 1.44 10.79
CA CYS A 201 -2.23 2.62 11.53
C CYS A 201 -1.08 3.63 11.67
N LEU A 202 0.12 3.16 12.02
CA LEU A 202 1.31 4.00 12.10
C LEU A 202 1.68 4.57 10.73
N GLY A 203 1.74 3.73 9.70
CA GLY A 203 2.17 4.12 8.37
C GLY A 203 1.15 4.98 7.63
N GLY A 204 -0.13 4.61 7.67
CA GLY A 204 -1.18 5.32 6.93
C GLY A 204 -1.75 6.51 7.70
N VAL A 205 -2.24 6.28 8.93
CA VAL A 205 -2.85 7.34 9.74
C VAL A 205 -1.80 8.31 10.27
N GLY A 206 -0.67 7.79 10.75
CA GLY A 206 0.43 8.56 11.31
C GLY A 206 1.42 9.13 10.30
N TYR A 207 1.15 9.04 9.00
CA TYR A 207 2.13 9.35 7.94
C TYR A 207 2.82 10.71 8.11
N PHE A 208 2.05 11.77 8.29
CA PHE A 208 2.57 13.14 8.47
C PHE A 208 3.02 13.46 9.91
N GLN A 209 3.00 12.48 10.82
CA GLN A 209 3.36 12.64 12.23
C GLN A 209 4.44 11.65 12.68
N ASN A 210 5.36 11.32 11.79
CA ASN A 210 6.48 10.39 12.01
C ASN A 210 6.02 8.98 12.43
N GLY A 211 4.80 8.57 12.08
CA GLY A 211 4.28 7.23 12.38
C GLY A 211 5.11 6.13 11.72
N PRO A 212 5.46 6.23 10.42
CA PRO A 212 6.33 5.25 9.76
C PRO A 212 7.70 5.10 10.42
N ASP A 213 8.33 6.20 10.83
CA ASP A 213 9.65 6.16 11.49
C ASP A 213 9.56 5.47 12.84
N LYS A 214 8.47 5.72 13.61
CA LYS A 214 8.20 5.01 14.87
C LYS A 214 7.99 3.52 14.64
N ALA A 215 7.26 3.14 13.57
CA ALA A 215 7.05 1.74 13.21
C ALA A 215 8.37 1.04 12.86
N LEU A 216 9.15 1.65 11.95
CA LEU A 216 10.45 1.12 11.55
C LEU A 216 11.41 1.00 12.74
N HIS A 217 11.50 2.05 13.56
CA HIS A 217 12.33 2.03 14.78
C HIS A 217 11.93 0.88 15.72
N ALA A 218 10.63 0.73 15.97
CA ALA A 218 10.12 -0.32 16.84
C ALA A 218 10.39 -1.74 16.32
N LEU A 219 10.27 -1.97 15.00
CA LEU A 219 10.64 -3.25 14.38
C LEU A 219 12.14 -3.52 14.51
N LEU A 220 13.00 -2.55 14.19
CA LEU A 220 14.45 -2.70 14.22
C LEU A 220 15.02 -2.89 15.64
N HIS A 221 14.36 -2.33 16.66
CA HIS A 221 14.78 -2.43 18.06
C HIS A 221 13.92 -3.38 18.89
N HIS A 222 12.96 -4.07 18.28
CA HIS A 222 12.03 -5.00 18.92
C HIS A 222 11.22 -4.36 20.05
N ASP A 223 10.90 -3.06 19.93
CA ASP A 223 10.16 -2.27 20.92
C ASP A 223 8.65 -2.30 20.66
N MET A 224 8.03 -3.41 21.05
CA MET A 224 6.58 -3.62 20.88
C MET A 224 5.71 -2.71 21.72
N GLU A 225 6.22 -2.21 22.85
CA GLU A 225 5.45 -1.33 23.73
C GLU A 225 5.27 0.04 23.12
N SER A 226 6.35 0.66 22.67
CA SER A 226 6.31 1.93 21.94
C SER A 226 5.49 1.85 20.63
N LEU A 227 5.55 0.71 19.93
CA LEU A 227 4.75 0.48 18.72
C LEU A 227 3.25 0.48 19.03
N ILE A 228 2.83 -0.27 20.04
CA ILE A 228 1.41 -0.38 20.44
C ILE A 228 0.88 0.97 20.90
N ASP A 229 1.59 1.65 21.82
CA ASP A 229 1.17 2.96 22.34
C ASP A 229 1.02 4.01 21.26
N SER A 230 1.98 4.04 20.32
CA SER A 230 1.95 4.96 19.18
C SER A 230 0.79 4.65 18.23
N ALA A 231 0.55 3.38 17.93
CA ALA A 231 -0.56 2.97 17.06
C ALA A 231 -1.92 3.26 17.69
N GLU A 232 -2.09 3.05 19.00
CA GLU A 232 -3.32 3.38 19.73
C GLU A 232 -3.60 4.89 19.73
N TYR A 233 -2.56 5.71 19.83
CA TYR A 233 -2.70 7.17 19.69
C TYR A 233 -3.29 7.52 18.31
N PHE A 234 -2.73 6.99 17.23
CA PHE A 234 -3.22 7.25 15.87
C PHE A 234 -4.61 6.66 15.61
N GLU A 235 -4.94 5.52 16.20
CA GLU A 235 -6.27 4.92 16.12
C GLU A 235 -7.34 5.82 16.79
N ARG A 236 -7.04 6.38 17.96
CA ARG A 236 -7.92 7.37 18.63
C ARG A 236 -8.08 8.65 17.81
N MET A 237 -7.00 9.15 17.19
CA MET A 237 -7.02 10.32 16.30
C MET A 237 -7.91 10.04 15.09
N ARG A 238 -7.73 8.90 14.40
CA ARG A 238 -8.56 8.47 13.28
C ARG A 238 -10.04 8.42 13.65
N SER A 239 -10.35 7.77 14.76
CA SER A 239 -11.73 7.63 15.24
C SER A 239 -12.37 8.99 15.48
N THR A 240 -11.64 9.92 16.08
CA THR A 240 -12.12 11.29 16.34
C THR A 240 -12.43 12.04 15.05
N ILE A 241 -11.51 11.98 14.07
CA ILE A 241 -11.67 12.67 12.79
C ILE A 241 -12.80 12.03 11.96
N PHE A 242 -12.88 10.71 11.92
CA PHE A 242 -13.94 10.01 11.20
C PHE A 242 -15.31 10.26 11.80
N ASN A 243 -15.45 10.27 13.13
CA ASN A 243 -16.70 10.61 13.81
C ASN A 243 -17.14 12.05 13.55
N ARG A 244 -16.20 13.00 13.42
CA ARG A 244 -16.51 14.37 13.02
C ARG A 244 -17.04 14.42 11.59
N MET A 245 -16.39 13.73 10.66
CA MET A 245 -16.83 13.66 9.25
C MET A 245 -18.17 12.93 9.11
N GLU A 246 -18.40 11.87 9.88
CA GLU A 246 -19.69 11.17 9.90
C GLU A 246 -20.84 12.07 10.33
N ARG A 247 -20.64 12.88 11.38
CA ARG A 247 -21.66 13.86 11.80
C ARG A 247 -21.96 14.88 10.71
N HIS A 248 -20.95 15.35 10.00
CA HIS A 248 -21.11 16.24 8.86
C HIS A 248 -21.92 15.61 7.73
N LEU A 249 -21.63 14.34 7.40
CA LEU A 249 -22.39 13.58 6.40
C LEU A 249 -23.85 13.36 6.79
N ARG A 250 -24.14 13.10 8.06
CA ARG A 250 -25.51 12.94 8.54
C ARG A 250 -26.36 14.21 8.37
N SER A 251 -25.72 15.39 8.39
CA SER A 251 -26.40 16.68 8.21
C SER A 251 -26.50 17.11 6.76
N ARG A 252 -25.52 16.83 5.90
CA ARG A 252 -25.47 17.29 4.52
C ARG A 252 -25.79 16.24 3.47
N GLY A 253 -25.60 14.96 3.81
CA GLY A 253 -25.74 13.83 2.89
C GLY A 253 -24.55 13.65 1.95
N TRP A 254 -24.71 12.67 1.08
CA TRP A 254 -23.82 12.41 -0.04
C TRP A 254 -24.34 13.11 -1.30
N THR A 255 -23.46 13.49 -2.19
CA THR A 255 -23.87 13.88 -3.54
C THR A 255 -24.11 12.63 -4.35
N GLU A 256 -25.26 12.54 -5.01
CA GLU A 256 -25.70 11.34 -5.75
C GLU A 256 -25.79 11.65 -7.25
N THR A 257 -25.42 10.66 -8.05
CA THR A 257 -25.65 10.59 -9.48
C THR A 257 -26.47 9.33 -9.78
N GLY A 258 -26.53 8.87 -11.05
CA GLY A 258 -27.35 7.69 -11.40
C GLY A 258 -26.95 6.41 -10.67
N HIS A 259 -25.65 6.14 -10.53
CA HIS A 259 -25.11 4.91 -9.96
C HIS A 259 -24.04 5.12 -8.90
N ILE A 260 -23.61 6.35 -8.68
CA ILE A 260 -22.52 6.72 -7.80
C ILE A 260 -23.01 7.72 -6.78
N GLN A 261 -22.55 7.56 -5.56
CA GLN A 261 -22.63 8.56 -4.52
C GLN A 261 -21.25 8.93 -4.09
N TRP A 262 -21.01 10.20 -3.90
CA TRP A 262 -19.66 10.67 -3.65
C TRP A 262 -19.60 11.82 -2.65
N LEU A 263 -18.41 11.98 -2.09
CA LEU A 263 -18.07 12.98 -1.11
C LEU A 263 -16.64 13.48 -1.38
N HIS A 264 -16.44 14.78 -1.25
CA HIS A 264 -15.11 15.37 -1.19
C HIS A 264 -14.84 15.88 0.22
N VAL A 265 -13.84 15.26 0.89
CA VAL A 265 -13.49 15.66 2.27
C VAL A 265 -12.51 16.84 2.32
N GLY A 266 -11.95 17.25 1.18
CA GLY A 266 -10.91 18.28 1.13
C GLY A 266 -9.71 17.88 1.97
N ASP A 267 -9.32 18.76 2.90
CA ASP A 267 -8.26 18.52 3.89
C ASP A 267 -8.82 18.02 5.24
N GLY A 268 -10.09 17.60 5.26
CA GLY A 268 -10.79 17.24 6.50
C GLY A 268 -10.21 16.05 7.26
N PHE A 269 -9.34 15.28 6.63
CA PHE A 269 -8.61 14.19 7.27
C PHE A 269 -7.21 14.57 7.73
N HIS A 270 -6.73 15.78 7.43
CA HIS A 270 -5.46 16.23 7.99
C HIS A 270 -5.45 16.10 9.52
N PRO A 271 -4.37 15.63 10.16
CA PRO A 271 -3.03 15.33 9.63
C PRO A 271 -2.80 13.85 9.26
N MET A 272 -3.84 13.10 8.93
CA MET A 272 -3.68 11.70 8.49
C MET A 272 -3.22 11.65 7.02
N GLY A 273 -2.53 10.57 6.65
CA GLY A 273 -2.12 10.29 5.28
C GLY A 273 -3.31 10.08 4.32
N VAL A 274 -3.04 10.11 3.02
CA VAL A 274 -4.09 10.02 1.98
C VAL A 274 -4.76 8.64 1.88
N LYS A 275 -4.18 7.60 2.47
CA LYS A 275 -4.85 6.29 2.62
C LYS A 275 -6.11 6.37 3.48
N SER A 276 -6.24 7.40 4.32
CA SER A 276 -7.40 7.61 5.22
C SER A 276 -8.71 7.72 4.47
N VAL A 277 -8.73 8.29 3.25
CA VAL A 277 -9.96 8.34 2.44
C VAL A 277 -10.46 6.95 2.07
N GLY A 278 -9.54 6.02 1.78
CA GLY A 278 -9.88 4.61 1.51
C GLY A 278 -10.45 3.90 2.74
N LEU A 279 -9.85 4.12 3.91
CA LEU A 279 -10.32 3.56 5.18
C LEU A 279 -11.71 4.10 5.55
N PHE A 280 -11.95 5.38 5.33
CA PHE A 280 -13.25 6.00 5.56
C PHE A 280 -14.32 5.44 4.61
N CYS A 281 -14.01 5.35 3.33
CA CYS A 281 -14.90 4.77 2.33
C CYS A 281 -15.23 3.30 2.64
N GLU A 282 -14.24 2.51 3.10
CA GLU A 282 -14.44 1.14 3.56
C GLU A 282 -15.40 1.05 4.74
N GLN A 283 -15.20 1.91 5.76
CA GLN A 283 -16.09 1.96 6.93
C GLN A 283 -17.54 2.24 6.54
N TRP A 284 -17.76 3.06 5.51
CA TRP A 284 -19.10 3.38 5.01
C TRP A 284 -19.67 2.29 4.13
N SER A 285 -18.88 1.56 3.38
CA SER A 285 -19.35 0.51 2.48
C SER A 285 -20.10 -0.64 3.18
N VAL A 286 -19.90 -0.79 4.50
CA VAL A 286 -20.52 -1.83 5.31
C VAL A 286 -21.72 -1.34 6.15
N LYS A 287 -21.99 -0.02 6.14
CA LYS A 287 -23.11 0.56 6.89
C LYS A 287 -24.42 0.46 6.11
N ASP A 288 -25.52 0.18 6.82
CA ASP A 288 -26.85 0.30 6.26
C ASP A 288 -27.28 1.77 6.23
N TRP A 289 -27.48 2.30 5.03
CA TRP A 289 -27.88 3.68 4.79
C TRP A 289 -28.66 3.83 3.49
N LYS A 290 -29.27 5.02 3.28
CA LYS A 290 -30.38 5.25 2.36
C LYS A 290 -30.16 4.75 0.92
N ASN A 291 -28.94 4.80 0.41
CA ASN A 291 -28.61 4.41 -0.98
C ASN A 291 -27.50 3.35 -1.04
N SER A 292 -27.69 2.27 -0.30
CA SER A 292 -26.74 1.15 -0.22
C SER A 292 -26.54 0.39 -1.55
N THR A 293 -27.18 0.81 -2.63
CA THR A 293 -27.06 0.20 -3.97
C THR A 293 -26.15 0.97 -4.90
N LEU A 294 -25.72 2.20 -4.54
CA LEU A 294 -24.84 3.03 -5.35
C LEU A 294 -23.37 2.77 -5.00
N TYR A 295 -22.49 2.84 -6.00
CA TYR A 295 -21.04 2.81 -5.77
C TYR A 295 -20.62 4.03 -4.94
N LEU A 296 -19.68 3.82 -4.02
CA LEU A 296 -19.15 4.87 -3.13
C LEU A 296 -17.87 5.45 -3.69
N ALA A 297 -17.78 6.78 -3.79
CA ALA A 297 -16.54 7.47 -4.13
C ALA A 297 -16.23 8.55 -3.09
N CYS A 298 -15.03 8.50 -2.50
CA CYS A 298 -14.57 9.51 -1.56
C CYS A 298 -13.30 10.15 -2.09
N PHE A 299 -13.28 11.50 -2.14
CA PHE A 299 -12.14 12.30 -2.56
C PHE A 299 -11.46 12.96 -1.36
N GLN A 300 -10.14 13.09 -1.42
CA GLN A 300 -9.30 13.82 -0.46
C GLN A 300 -8.19 14.53 -1.24
N ASN A 301 -7.92 15.79 -0.88
CA ASN A 301 -6.76 16.50 -1.41
C ASN A 301 -5.47 15.73 -1.06
N VAL A 302 -4.55 15.70 -2.01
CA VAL A 302 -3.18 15.22 -1.75
C VAL A 302 -2.38 16.42 -1.27
N PRO A 303 -1.78 16.37 -0.08
CA PRO A 303 -0.90 17.43 0.38
C PRO A 303 0.32 17.56 -0.51
N ASP A 304 0.76 18.79 -0.78
CA ASP A 304 1.97 19.06 -1.55
C ASP A 304 3.25 18.75 -0.74
N PHE A 305 3.14 18.61 0.57
CA PHE A 305 4.25 18.23 1.45
C PHE A 305 4.47 16.72 1.46
N ILE A 306 5.70 16.28 1.18
CA ILE A 306 6.12 14.88 1.35
C ILE A 306 7.21 14.79 2.42
N PRO A 307 7.02 13.97 3.48
CA PRO A 307 8.04 13.75 4.50
C PRO A 307 9.39 13.36 3.89
N GLY A 308 10.46 14.01 4.34
CA GLY A 308 11.82 13.81 3.81
C GLY A 308 12.15 14.55 2.51
N PHE A 309 11.16 15.10 1.80
CA PHE A 309 11.34 15.82 0.53
C PHE A 309 10.87 17.27 0.54
N GLY A 310 10.03 17.65 1.51
CA GLY A 310 9.45 19.00 1.60
C GLY A 310 8.30 19.20 0.61
N GLU A 311 8.08 20.46 0.21
CA GLU A 311 7.02 20.84 -0.71
C GLU A 311 7.33 20.40 -2.15
N LEU A 312 6.31 19.82 -2.79
CA LEU A 312 6.28 19.45 -4.21
C LEU A 312 4.91 19.85 -4.77
N GLU A 313 4.91 20.49 -5.93
CA GLU A 313 3.67 20.87 -6.63
C GLU A 313 3.00 19.61 -7.21
N LEU A 314 2.24 18.89 -6.38
CA LEU A 314 1.56 17.66 -6.78
C LEU A 314 0.22 17.95 -7.47
N ASP A 315 -0.45 19.02 -7.04
CA ASP A 315 -1.75 19.47 -7.56
C ASP A 315 -2.72 18.32 -7.86
N SER A 316 -2.89 17.45 -6.89
CA SER A 316 -3.55 16.18 -7.06
C SER A 316 -4.64 15.94 -6.01
N VAL A 317 -5.62 15.13 -6.38
CA VAL A 317 -6.66 14.60 -5.49
C VAL A 317 -6.66 13.08 -5.54
N LYS A 318 -6.80 12.45 -4.38
CA LYS A 318 -6.99 11.01 -4.23
C LYS A 318 -8.47 10.70 -4.25
N VAL A 319 -8.89 9.73 -5.05
CA VAL A 319 -10.23 9.15 -4.98
C VAL A 319 -10.14 7.69 -4.58
N SER A 320 -11.04 7.24 -3.71
CA SER A 320 -11.20 5.84 -3.34
C SER A 320 -12.63 5.39 -3.63
N LEU A 321 -12.78 4.27 -4.35
CA LEU A 321 -14.07 3.68 -4.69
C LEU A 321 -14.30 2.39 -3.91
N ARG A 322 -15.56 2.15 -3.55
CA ARG A 322 -16.03 0.89 -2.92
C ARG A 322 -17.36 0.45 -3.51
N VAL A 323 -17.50 -0.85 -3.66
CA VAL A 323 -18.80 -1.49 -3.88
C VAL A 323 -19.46 -1.67 -2.50
N PRO A 324 -20.68 -1.18 -2.27
CA PRO A 324 -21.38 -1.40 -1.01
C PRO A 324 -21.54 -2.91 -0.72
N LYS A 325 -21.44 -3.29 0.56
CA LYS A 325 -21.54 -4.69 0.98
C LYS A 325 -22.84 -5.36 0.51
N SER A 326 -23.96 -4.62 0.51
CA SER A 326 -25.27 -5.05 -0.01
C SER A 326 -25.24 -5.49 -1.49
N CYS A 327 -24.29 -4.97 -2.26
CA CYS A 327 -24.12 -5.28 -3.69
C CYS A 327 -23.15 -6.43 -3.97
N HIS A 328 -22.42 -6.94 -2.96
CA HIS A 328 -21.39 -7.97 -3.18
C HIS A 328 -21.97 -9.30 -3.71
N SER A 329 -23.21 -9.66 -3.35
CA SER A 329 -23.86 -10.86 -3.89
C SER A 329 -24.15 -10.72 -5.39
N LYS A 330 -24.62 -9.55 -5.81
CA LYS A 330 -24.86 -9.24 -7.23
C LYS A 330 -23.55 -9.23 -8.04
N LEU A 331 -22.50 -8.64 -7.47
CA LEU A 331 -21.18 -8.62 -8.09
C LEU A 331 -20.62 -10.05 -8.28
N ARG A 332 -20.71 -10.90 -7.24
CA ARG A 332 -20.29 -12.31 -7.32
C ARG A 332 -21.10 -13.13 -8.31
N ALA A 333 -22.38 -12.80 -8.47
CA ALA A 333 -23.25 -13.45 -9.44
C ALA A 333 -23.07 -12.92 -10.89
N GLY A 334 -22.09 -12.03 -11.13
CA GLY A 334 -21.87 -11.44 -12.44
C GLY A 334 -23.03 -10.55 -12.92
N LYS A 335 -23.75 -9.89 -11.99
CA LYS A 335 -24.87 -8.98 -12.28
C LYS A 335 -24.51 -7.50 -12.10
N LEU A 336 -23.28 -7.21 -11.72
CA LEU A 336 -22.73 -5.86 -11.60
C LEU A 336 -21.26 -5.89 -12.02
N PRO A 337 -20.75 -4.85 -12.69
CA PRO A 337 -19.34 -4.74 -13.05
C PRO A 337 -18.46 -4.51 -11.80
N GLY A 338 -17.25 -5.04 -11.84
CA GLY A 338 -16.21 -4.70 -10.87
C GLY A 338 -15.69 -3.28 -11.08
N ILE A 339 -15.18 -2.66 -10.03
CA ILE A 339 -14.59 -1.31 -10.14
C ILE A 339 -13.36 -1.33 -11.05
N ASP A 340 -12.63 -2.43 -11.09
CA ASP A 340 -11.47 -2.69 -11.96
C ASP A 340 -11.78 -2.61 -13.46
N GLU A 341 -13.05 -2.80 -13.85
CA GLU A 341 -13.47 -2.76 -15.24
C GLU A 341 -13.67 -1.33 -15.79
N PHE A 342 -13.99 -0.36 -14.93
CA PHE A 342 -14.37 0.97 -15.41
C PHE A 342 -13.54 2.14 -14.81
N LEU A 343 -13.04 2.02 -13.57
CA LEU A 343 -12.27 3.09 -12.92
C LEU A 343 -10.97 3.44 -13.65
N PRO A 344 -10.13 2.47 -14.09
CA PRO A 344 -8.88 2.80 -14.77
C PRO A 344 -9.10 3.64 -16.02
N HIS A 345 -10.10 3.28 -16.83
CA HIS A 345 -10.45 4.02 -18.05
C HIS A 345 -10.96 5.44 -17.75
N ALA A 346 -11.77 5.59 -16.69
CA ALA A 346 -12.25 6.91 -16.29
C ALA A 346 -11.10 7.80 -15.79
N ALA A 347 -10.20 7.26 -14.97
CA ALA A 347 -9.05 7.99 -14.45
C ALA A 347 -8.10 8.43 -15.58
N GLU A 348 -7.76 7.54 -16.50
CA GLU A 348 -6.87 7.83 -17.63
C GLU A 348 -7.43 8.94 -18.53
N LYS A 349 -8.74 8.94 -18.78
CA LYS A 349 -9.40 9.96 -19.61
C LYS A 349 -9.31 11.37 -19.04
N ILE A 350 -9.20 11.48 -17.72
CA ILE A 350 -9.08 12.78 -17.00
C ILE A 350 -7.61 13.17 -16.75
N GLY A 351 -6.66 12.39 -17.32
CA GLY A 351 -5.23 12.62 -17.08
C GLY A 351 -4.75 12.12 -15.71
N GLY A 352 -5.55 11.32 -15.03
CA GLY A 352 -5.21 10.67 -13.79
C GLY A 352 -4.57 9.29 -13.97
N CYS A 353 -4.30 8.63 -12.87
CA CYS A 353 -3.72 7.29 -12.85
C CYS A 353 -4.42 6.43 -11.80
N ALA A 354 -4.88 5.25 -12.22
CA ALA A 354 -5.40 4.26 -11.29
C ALA A 354 -4.27 3.66 -10.45
N ASP A 355 -4.57 3.45 -9.18
CA ASP A 355 -3.69 2.76 -8.23
C ASP A 355 -3.96 1.25 -8.25
N ALA A 356 -3.98 0.58 -7.10
CA ALA A 356 -4.46 -0.79 -6.99
C ALA A 356 -5.98 -0.85 -7.27
N CYS A 357 -6.39 -1.71 -8.21
CA CYS A 357 -7.78 -1.89 -8.59
C CYS A 357 -8.19 -3.35 -8.42
N HIS A 358 -9.20 -3.56 -7.58
CA HIS A 358 -9.87 -4.85 -7.41
C HIS A 358 -11.36 -4.68 -7.69
N LYS A 359 -12.08 -5.79 -7.87
CA LYS A 359 -13.53 -5.77 -8.17
C LYS A 359 -14.37 -4.97 -7.18
N THR A 360 -14.04 -5.02 -5.87
CA THR A 360 -14.84 -4.40 -4.81
C THR A 360 -14.26 -3.10 -4.26
N LYS A 361 -12.98 -2.83 -4.50
CA LYS A 361 -12.26 -1.67 -4.00
C LYS A 361 -11.21 -1.22 -5.01
N ALA A 362 -11.12 0.07 -5.22
CA ALA A 362 -10.08 0.66 -6.07
C ALA A 362 -9.81 2.10 -5.66
N ALA A 363 -8.72 2.64 -6.17
CA ALA A 363 -8.35 4.03 -5.97
C ALA A 363 -7.66 4.60 -7.21
N ALA A 364 -7.70 5.93 -7.33
CA ALA A 364 -6.97 6.66 -8.35
C ALA A 364 -6.46 7.98 -7.79
N THR A 365 -5.46 8.54 -8.45
CA THR A 365 -4.99 9.91 -8.25
C THR A 365 -5.30 10.70 -9.51
N LEU A 366 -5.92 11.86 -9.34
CA LEU A 366 -6.42 12.71 -10.42
C LEU A 366 -5.83 14.10 -10.27
N PRO A 367 -5.77 14.90 -11.35
CA PRO A 367 -5.50 16.33 -11.23
C PRO A 367 -6.55 16.99 -10.35
N LYS A 368 -6.13 17.89 -9.46
CA LYS A 368 -7.02 18.65 -8.58
C LYS A 368 -7.92 19.57 -9.42
N GLY A 369 -9.20 19.62 -9.09
CA GLY A 369 -10.21 20.37 -9.85
C GLY A 369 -10.92 19.54 -10.93
N SER A 370 -10.46 18.32 -11.22
CA SER A 370 -11.09 17.41 -12.20
C SER A 370 -12.14 16.46 -11.60
N GLU A 371 -12.52 16.63 -10.34
CA GLU A 371 -13.37 15.69 -9.60
C GLU A 371 -14.75 15.52 -10.23
N LEU A 372 -15.39 16.61 -10.64
CA LEU A 372 -16.70 16.56 -11.31
C LEU A 372 -16.61 15.90 -12.68
N ASP A 373 -15.61 16.23 -13.47
CA ASP A 373 -15.39 15.63 -14.80
C ASP A 373 -15.11 14.12 -14.65
N PHE A 374 -14.36 13.76 -13.60
CA PHE A 374 -14.13 12.36 -13.28
C PHE A 374 -15.43 11.62 -12.91
N ILE A 375 -16.31 12.18 -12.08
CA ILE A 375 -17.61 11.57 -11.74
C ILE A 375 -18.48 11.40 -12.99
N VAL A 376 -18.50 12.39 -13.89
CA VAL A 376 -19.24 12.29 -15.16
C VAL A 376 -18.68 11.17 -16.05
N GLU A 377 -17.36 11.10 -16.20
CA GLU A 377 -16.74 10.04 -17.01
C GLU A 377 -16.90 8.66 -16.34
N LEU A 378 -16.79 8.59 -15.01
CA LEU A 378 -16.99 7.36 -14.24
C LEU A 378 -18.40 6.79 -14.43
N GLU A 379 -19.44 7.64 -14.35
CA GLU A 379 -20.83 7.27 -14.66
C GLU A 379 -21.00 6.74 -16.09
N LYS A 380 -20.34 7.38 -17.06
CA LYS A 380 -20.38 6.97 -18.45
C LYS A 380 -19.73 5.60 -18.66
N GLN A 381 -18.55 5.36 -18.07
CA GLN A 381 -17.86 4.08 -18.16
C GLN A 381 -18.65 2.97 -17.43
N LEU A 382 -19.22 3.28 -16.27
CA LEU A 382 -20.06 2.35 -15.53
C LEU A 382 -21.34 1.97 -16.30
N LYS A 383 -22.04 2.95 -16.91
CA LYS A 383 -23.19 2.68 -17.78
C LYS A 383 -22.82 1.77 -18.94
N LYS A 384 -21.66 2.01 -19.57
CA LYS A 384 -21.15 1.16 -20.64
C LYS A 384 -20.86 -0.26 -20.15
N ALA A 385 -20.24 -0.39 -19.00
CA ALA A 385 -19.99 -1.69 -18.37
C ALA A 385 -21.31 -2.42 -18.05
N LEU A 386 -22.33 -1.72 -17.50
CA LEU A 386 -23.61 -2.31 -17.16
C LEU A 386 -24.37 -2.89 -18.38
N LEU A 387 -24.18 -2.33 -19.58
CA LEU A 387 -24.79 -2.86 -20.80
C LEU A 387 -24.27 -4.26 -21.17
N SER A 388 -23.07 -4.62 -20.76
CA SER A 388 -22.50 -5.96 -20.99
C SER A 388 -23.07 -7.03 -20.05
N PHE A 389 -23.85 -6.64 -19.04
CA PHE A 389 -24.47 -7.52 -18.04
C PHE A 389 -26.00 -7.68 -18.25
N GLN A 390 -26.56 -6.99 -19.24
CA GLN A 390 -27.96 -7.16 -19.69
C GLN A 390 -28.05 -8.16 -20.87
#